data_5345b6eced06afcba9e746467b1d04e1
#
_entry.id   5345b6eced06afcba9e746467b1d04e1
#
_cell.length_a   1.000
_cell.length_b   1.000
_cell.length_c   1.000
_cell.angle_alpha   90.00
_cell.angle_beta   90.00
_cell.angle_gamma   90.00
#
_symmetry.space_group_name_H-M   'P 1'
#
loop_
_entity.id
_entity.type
_entity.pdbx_description
1 polymer ?
#
loop_
_entity_poly.entity_id
_entity_poly.type
_entity_poly.pdbx_seq_one_letter_code
_entity_poly.pdbx_strand_id
1 'polypeptide(L)'
;MKRILLGILAAALAIAPAFAQDAEEKPKKKMPSSAKYFTALKAATKEAAKYDAPIFVVAVGKGSPAEEIVKKVTKNKFFQELASKGFFVYTLKVPLSKKEKDVDGKSPKPLYEKLTAEDRALLDVICPPDMVRKLPVFGMVTPDAKELKIKPVDMPRPPAPTAEYYGPYLQNLQSAAQAYGIDIEMSKAMKKYIENPPAEKKAKSKKK
;
A
#
# COMPACT_ATOMS: atom_id res chain seq x y z
N MET A 1 -22.66 13.12 78.36
CA MET A 1 -21.71 12.16 77.80
C MET A 1 -22.44 11.26 76.84
N LYS A 2 -22.37 11.52 75.53
CA LYS A 2 -22.98 10.72 74.45
C LYS A 2 -21.86 10.23 73.57
N ARG A 3 -21.59 8.94 73.54
CA ARG A 3 -20.62 8.29 72.63
C ARG A 3 -21.28 8.03 71.30
N ILE A 4 -20.74 8.63 70.28
CA ILE A 4 -21.14 8.39 68.85
C ILE A 4 -20.26 7.27 68.36
N LEU A 5 -20.86 6.13 68.03
CA LEU A 5 -20.20 5.03 67.31
C LEU A 5 -20.17 5.38 65.79
N LEU A 6 -18.99 5.53 65.24
CA LEU A 6 -18.77 5.63 63.79
C LEU A 6 -18.74 4.21 63.23
N GLY A 7 -19.75 3.84 62.44
CA GLY A 7 -19.75 2.62 61.63
C GLY A 7 -18.97 2.84 60.35
N ILE A 8 -17.87 2.09 60.19
CA ILE A 8 -17.09 2.08 58.93
C ILE A 8 -17.77 1.08 58.00
N LEU A 9 -18.38 1.61 56.91
CA LEU A 9 -18.95 0.81 55.84
C LEU A 9 -17.82 0.48 54.84
N ALA A 10 -17.30 -0.75 54.92
CA ALA A 10 -16.33 -1.24 53.96
C ALA A 10 -17.05 -1.62 52.63
N ALA A 11 -16.96 -0.76 51.64
CA ALA A 11 -17.39 -1.09 50.28
C ALA A 11 -16.37 -2.01 49.63
N ALA A 12 -16.68 -3.29 49.54
CA ALA A 12 -15.90 -4.24 48.73
C ALA A 12 -16.13 -3.96 47.26
N LEU A 13 -15.16 -3.30 46.58
CA LEU A 13 -15.09 -3.22 45.13
C LEU A 13 -14.76 -4.63 44.60
N ALA A 14 -15.75 -5.32 44.06
CA ALA A 14 -15.55 -6.52 43.27
C ALA A 14 -14.90 -6.10 41.95
N ILE A 15 -13.59 -6.25 41.84
CA ILE A 15 -12.86 -6.17 40.58
C ILE A 15 -13.20 -7.43 39.79
N ALA A 16 -14.14 -7.32 38.86
CA ALA A 16 -14.36 -8.37 37.86
C ALA A 16 -13.09 -8.52 37.03
N PRO A 17 -12.50 -9.71 36.88
CA PRO A 17 -11.41 -9.91 35.92
C PRO A 17 -11.99 -9.67 34.53
N ALA A 18 -11.50 -8.65 33.86
CA ALA A 18 -11.70 -8.49 32.44
C ALA A 18 -11.14 -9.75 31.77
N PHE A 19 -12.04 -10.62 31.31
CA PHE A 19 -11.66 -11.67 30.39
C PHE A 19 -11.10 -10.97 29.13
N ALA A 20 -9.78 -10.84 29.09
CA ALA A 20 -9.08 -10.67 27.83
C ALA A 20 -9.45 -11.92 27.02
N GLN A 21 -10.40 -11.77 26.09
CA GLN A 21 -10.58 -12.74 25.05
C GLN A 21 -9.27 -12.75 24.28
N ASP A 22 -8.41 -13.72 24.58
CA ASP A 22 -7.35 -14.13 23.69
C ASP A 22 -8.02 -14.46 22.36
N ALA A 23 -8.05 -13.48 21.47
CA ALA A 23 -8.40 -13.72 20.08
C ALA A 23 -7.33 -14.70 19.59
N GLU A 24 -7.67 -15.98 19.51
CA GLU A 24 -6.82 -16.99 18.87
C GLU A 24 -6.38 -16.43 17.51
N GLU A 25 -5.13 -15.95 17.45
CA GLU A 25 -4.53 -15.52 16.20
C GLU A 25 -4.51 -16.74 15.28
N LYS A 26 -5.44 -16.79 14.33
CA LYS A 26 -5.45 -17.83 13.30
C LYS A 26 -4.08 -17.87 12.66
N PRO A 27 -3.45 -19.04 12.52
CA PRO A 27 -2.13 -19.14 11.94
C PRO A 27 -2.12 -18.50 10.55
N LYS A 28 -1.30 -17.46 10.39
CA LYS A 28 -1.20 -16.72 9.13
C LYS A 28 -0.74 -17.67 8.04
N LYS A 29 -1.51 -17.80 6.97
CA LYS A 29 -1.15 -18.65 5.84
C LYS A 29 0.11 -18.11 5.19
N LYS A 30 1.04 -19.00 4.90
CA LYS A 30 2.27 -18.63 4.17
C LYS A 30 1.92 -18.04 2.81
N MET A 31 2.44 -16.85 2.51
CA MET A 31 2.25 -16.15 1.25
C MET A 31 2.65 -17.03 0.05
N PRO A 32 2.08 -16.78 -1.15
CA PRO A 32 2.50 -17.46 -2.38
C PRO A 32 3.99 -17.29 -2.64
N SER A 33 4.63 -18.28 -3.26
CA SER A 33 6.05 -18.23 -3.61
C SER A 33 6.43 -17.17 -4.66
N SER A 34 5.43 -16.58 -5.32
CA SER A 34 5.62 -15.54 -6.34
C SER A 34 4.67 -14.37 -6.13
N ALA A 35 5.11 -13.16 -6.49
CA ALA A 35 4.28 -11.97 -6.47
C ALA A 35 3.05 -12.14 -7.38
N LYS A 36 1.87 -11.77 -6.89
CA LYS A 36 0.61 -11.83 -7.64
C LYS A 36 0.11 -10.43 -7.96
N TYR A 37 -0.22 -10.24 -9.22
CA TYR A 37 -0.68 -8.97 -9.80
C TYR A 37 -2.12 -9.12 -10.31
N PHE A 38 -2.96 -8.14 -10.01
CA PHE A 38 -4.38 -8.15 -10.36
C PHE A 38 -4.76 -6.90 -11.15
N THR A 39 -5.69 -7.08 -12.06
CA THR A 39 -6.34 -5.99 -12.82
C THR A 39 -7.83 -5.88 -12.51
N ALA A 40 -8.34 -6.75 -11.62
CA ALA A 40 -9.71 -6.73 -11.11
C ALA A 40 -9.68 -6.71 -9.58
N LEU A 41 -10.31 -5.71 -8.96
CA LEU A 41 -10.33 -5.52 -7.51
C LEU A 41 -10.90 -6.74 -6.77
N LYS A 42 -12.03 -7.27 -7.25
CA LYS A 42 -12.67 -8.46 -6.68
C LYS A 42 -11.73 -9.69 -6.61
N ALA A 43 -10.86 -9.86 -7.61
CA ALA A 43 -9.89 -10.95 -7.60
C ALA A 43 -8.76 -10.69 -6.58
N ALA A 44 -8.31 -9.43 -6.49
CA ALA A 44 -7.29 -9.03 -5.53
C ALA A 44 -7.79 -9.21 -4.08
N THR A 45 -8.97 -8.71 -3.74
CA THR A 45 -9.56 -8.83 -2.39
C THR A 45 -9.85 -10.28 -2.01
N LYS A 46 -10.37 -11.08 -2.95
CA LYS A 46 -10.59 -12.52 -2.72
C LYS A 46 -9.30 -13.27 -2.39
N GLU A 47 -8.24 -12.94 -3.08
CA GLU A 47 -6.94 -13.58 -2.81
C GLU A 47 -6.32 -13.05 -1.52
N ALA A 48 -6.33 -11.73 -1.31
CA ALA A 48 -5.80 -11.09 -0.11
C ALA A 48 -6.45 -11.62 1.18
N ALA A 49 -7.76 -11.80 1.18
CA ALA A 49 -8.51 -12.34 2.31
C ALA A 49 -8.10 -13.78 2.70
N LYS A 50 -7.61 -14.61 1.76
CA LYS A 50 -7.13 -15.96 2.07
C LYS A 50 -5.88 -15.99 2.94
N TYR A 51 -5.07 -14.95 2.83
CA TYR A 51 -3.76 -14.83 3.47
C TYR A 51 -3.74 -13.76 4.55
N ASP A 52 -4.84 -13.04 4.73
CA ASP A 52 -4.92 -11.85 5.58
C ASP A 52 -3.80 -10.85 5.27
N ALA A 53 -3.55 -10.65 3.99
CA ALA A 53 -2.45 -9.82 3.51
C ALA A 53 -2.97 -8.53 2.84
N PRO A 54 -2.28 -7.39 3.00
CA PRO A 54 -2.68 -6.13 2.40
C PRO A 54 -2.57 -6.15 0.88
N ILE A 55 -3.24 -5.19 0.25
CA ILE A 55 -3.18 -4.95 -1.18
C ILE A 55 -2.45 -3.64 -1.44
N PHE A 56 -1.36 -3.70 -2.18
CA PHE A 56 -0.69 -2.53 -2.72
C PHE A 56 -1.41 -2.09 -3.98
N VAL A 57 -2.09 -0.96 -3.89
CA VAL A 57 -2.87 -0.38 -5.00
C VAL A 57 -2.03 0.65 -5.73
N VAL A 58 -2.05 0.56 -7.05
CA VAL A 58 -1.41 1.52 -7.95
C VAL A 58 -2.46 2.05 -8.93
N ALA A 59 -2.90 3.30 -8.76
CA ALA A 59 -3.80 3.95 -9.71
C ALA A 59 -2.99 4.75 -10.74
N VAL A 60 -3.15 4.42 -12.02
CA VAL A 60 -2.43 5.06 -13.14
C VAL A 60 -3.37 5.44 -14.26
N GLY A 61 -3.04 6.50 -14.99
CA GLY A 61 -3.73 6.82 -16.23
C GLY A 61 -3.48 5.76 -17.31
N LYS A 62 -4.53 5.21 -17.88
CA LYS A 62 -4.44 4.19 -18.93
C LYS A 62 -3.71 4.75 -20.16
N GLY A 63 -2.62 4.11 -20.57
CA GLY A 63 -1.79 4.54 -21.70
C GLY A 63 -0.89 5.74 -21.40
N SER A 64 -0.78 6.18 -20.15
CA SER A 64 0.11 7.28 -19.78
C SER A 64 1.58 6.82 -19.64
N PRO A 65 2.55 7.74 -19.74
CA PRO A 65 3.95 7.43 -19.46
C PRO A 65 4.15 6.86 -18.05
N ALA A 66 3.32 7.28 -17.07
CA ALA A 66 3.35 6.76 -15.72
C ALA A 66 3.01 5.25 -15.65
N GLU A 67 2.12 4.75 -16.51
CA GLU A 67 1.82 3.31 -16.59
C GLU A 67 3.07 2.50 -16.98
N GLU A 68 3.89 2.99 -17.90
CA GLU A 68 5.14 2.32 -18.30
C GLU A 68 6.19 2.35 -17.17
N ILE A 69 6.27 3.46 -16.43
CA ILE A 69 7.14 3.53 -15.24
C ILE A 69 6.71 2.51 -14.20
N VAL A 70 5.42 2.45 -13.88
CA VAL A 70 4.88 1.48 -12.92
C VAL A 70 5.16 0.05 -13.36
N LYS A 71 5.00 -0.28 -14.64
CA LYS A 71 5.36 -1.61 -15.17
C LYS A 71 6.84 -1.96 -14.95
N LYS A 72 7.74 -0.99 -15.11
CA LYS A 72 9.18 -1.19 -14.85
C LYS A 72 9.45 -1.40 -13.37
N VAL A 73 8.81 -0.59 -12.51
CA VAL A 73 8.92 -0.69 -11.05
C VAL A 73 8.46 -2.07 -10.57
N THR A 74 7.27 -2.49 -10.98
CA THR A 74 6.70 -3.77 -10.53
C THR A 74 7.41 -5.00 -11.09
N LYS A 75 8.16 -4.85 -12.17
CA LYS A 75 9.03 -5.92 -12.73
C LYS A 75 10.40 -6.01 -12.06
N ASN A 76 10.75 -5.05 -11.20
CA ASN A 76 12.02 -5.12 -10.46
C ASN A 76 12.03 -6.36 -9.53
N LYS A 77 13.12 -7.12 -9.55
CA LYS A 77 13.25 -8.37 -8.78
C LYS A 77 13.05 -8.19 -7.27
N PHE A 78 13.49 -7.07 -6.72
CA PHE A 78 13.35 -6.78 -5.29
C PHE A 78 11.93 -6.35 -4.94
N PHE A 79 11.25 -5.60 -5.82
CA PHE A 79 9.82 -5.35 -5.67
C PHE A 79 9.03 -6.67 -5.67
N GLN A 80 9.33 -7.57 -6.61
CA GLN A 80 8.69 -8.89 -6.68
C GLN A 80 8.98 -9.74 -5.44
N GLU A 81 10.19 -9.67 -4.91
CA GLU A 81 10.56 -10.35 -3.66
C GLU A 81 9.71 -9.84 -2.49
N LEU A 82 9.58 -8.52 -2.30
CA LEU A 82 8.74 -7.94 -1.25
C LEU A 82 7.26 -8.31 -1.44
N ALA A 83 6.74 -8.16 -2.66
CA ALA A 83 5.36 -8.48 -2.95
C ALA A 83 5.03 -9.96 -2.69
N SER A 84 5.93 -10.89 -3.06
CA SER A 84 5.72 -12.32 -2.79
C SER A 84 5.71 -12.67 -1.30
N LYS A 85 6.32 -11.85 -0.46
CA LYS A 85 6.41 -12.08 1.00
C LYS A 85 5.31 -11.37 1.79
N GLY A 86 4.78 -10.25 1.28
CA GLY A 86 4.04 -9.35 2.14
C GLY A 86 2.74 -8.76 1.62
N PHE A 87 2.51 -8.69 0.33
CA PHE A 87 1.32 -8.01 -0.19
C PHE A 87 0.96 -8.47 -1.61
N PHE A 88 -0.30 -8.26 -1.96
CA PHE A 88 -0.78 -8.42 -3.34
C PHE A 88 -0.72 -7.07 -4.06
N VAL A 89 -0.63 -7.10 -5.40
CA VAL A 89 -0.54 -5.87 -6.21
C VAL A 89 -1.80 -5.74 -7.07
N TYR A 90 -2.52 -4.63 -6.92
CA TYR A 90 -3.63 -4.28 -7.77
C TYR A 90 -3.33 -3.02 -8.57
N THR A 91 -3.50 -3.08 -9.91
CA THR A 91 -3.31 -1.93 -10.78
C THR A 91 -4.66 -1.41 -11.26
N LEU A 92 -5.06 -0.25 -10.75
CA LEU A 92 -6.24 0.48 -11.17
C LEU A 92 -5.89 1.37 -12.38
N LYS A 93 -6.48 1.06 -13.53
CA LYS A 93 -6.28 1.84 -14.75
C LYS A 93 -7.39 2.86 -14.92
N VAL A 94 -7.07 4.13 -14.65
CA VAL A 94 -8.00 5.24 -14.80
C VAL A 94 -8.06 5.66 -16.27
N PRO A 95 -9.24 5.67 -16.91
CA PRO A 95 -9.38 6.17 -18.27
C PRO A 95 -8.98 7.65 -18.38
N LEU A 96 -8.38 8.05 -19.48
CA LEU A 96 -7.98 9.43 -19.75
C LEU A 96 -8.79 10.02 -20.89
N SER A 97 -9.09 11.32 -20.80
CA SER A 97 -9.73 12.07 -21.88
C SER A 97 -8.76 12.24 -23.05
N LYS A 98 -9.26 12.06 -24.26
CA LYS A 98 -8.50 12.39 -25.49
C LYS A 98 -8.55 13.89 -25.84
N LYS A 99 -9.55 14.61 -25.31
CA LYS A 99 -9.84 16.01 -25.72
C LYS A 99 -9.52 16.99 -24.60
N GLU A 100 -9.84 16.63 -23.37
CA GLU A 100 -9.71 17.53 -22.22
C GLU A 100 -8.37 17.35 -21.52
N LYS A 101 -7.83 18.45 -21.04
CA LYS A 101 -6.63 18.48 -20.19
C LYS A 101 -7.01 18.59 -18.73
N ASP A 102 -6.13 18.09 -17.87
CA ASP A 102 -6.23 18.26 -16.43
C ASP A 102 -5.96 19.71 -16.02
N VAL A 103 -6.14 20.02 -14.75
CA VAL A 103 -5.95 21.36 -14.17
C VAL A 103 -4.55 21.95 -14.41
N ASP A 104 -3.56 21.10 -14.70
CA ASP A 104 -2.21 21.54 -15.09
C ASP A 104 -2.11 22.00 -16.55
N GLY A 105 -3.18 21.87 -17.35
CA GLY A 105 -3.23 22.19 -18.77
C GLY A 105 -2.31 21.35 -19.67
N LYS A 106 -1.56 20.42 -19.11
CA LYS A 106 -0.55 19.63 -19.82
C LYS A 106 -0.95 18.15 -19.94
N SER A 107 -1.39 17.57 -18.85
CA SER A 107 -1.75 16.15 -18.77
C SER A 107 -3.18 15.92 -19.27
N PRO A 108 -3.50 14.75 -19.88
CA PRO A 108 -4.88 14.38 -20.18
C PRO A 108 -5.71 14.26 -18.88
N LYS A 109 -6.94 14.79 -18.90
CA LYS A 109 -7.85 14.76 -17.76
C LYS A 109 -8.26 13.33 -17.42
N PRO A 110 -8.11 12.88 -16.15
CA PRO A 110 -8.61 11.59 -15.70
C PRO A 110 -10.14 11.56 -15.68
N LEU A 111 -10.74 10.48 -16.19
CA LEU A 111 -12.19 10.25 -16.27
C LEU A 111 -12.63 9.32 -15.12
N TYR A 112 -12.61 9.82 -13.89
CA TYR A 112 -12.96 9.05 -12.70
C TYR A 112 -14.40 8.54 -12.72
N GLU A 113 -15.31 9.25 -13.38
CA GLU A 113 -16.72 8.86 -13.55
C GLU A 113 -16.90 7.58 -14.37
N LYS A 114 -15.88 7.18 -15.15
CA LYS A 114 -15.87 5.93 -15.93
C LYS A 114 -15.36 4.72 -15.16
N LEU A 115 -14.91 4.91 -13.92
CA LEU A 115 -14.55 3.81 -13.04
C LEU A 115 -15.81 3.11 -12.53
N THR A 116 -15.68 1.82 -12.19
CA THR A 116 -16.72 1.11 -11.43
C THR A 116 -16.94 1.78 -10.08
N ALA A 117 -18.07 1.56 -9.45
CA ALA A 117 -18.34 2.10 -8.12
C ALA A 117 -17.30 1.59 -7.09
N GLU A 118 -16.89 0.32 -7.19
CA GLU A 118 -15.90 -0.30 -6.32
C GLU A 118 -14.51 0.33 -6.52
N ASP A 119 -14.06 0.53 -7.76
CA ASP A 119 -12.77 1.16 -8.07
C ASP A 119 -12.73 2.63 -7.65
N ARG A 120 -13.87 3.32 -7.76
CA ARG A 120 -14.00 4.71 -7.32
C ARG A 120 -13.90 4.79 -5.80
N ALA A 121 -14.65 3.94 -5.09
CA ALA A 121 -14.56 3.85 -3.63
C ALA A 121 -13.14 3.55 -3.15
N LEU A 122 -12.45 2.61 -3.81
CA LEU A 122 -11.04 2.33 -3.51
C LEU A 122 -10.14 3.55 -3.76
N LEU A 123 -10.35 4.26 -4.87
CA LEU A 123 -9.58 5.48 -5.15
C LEU A 123 -9.82 6.55 -4.08
N ASP A 124 -11.05 6.68 -3.56
CA ASP A 124 -11.39 7.59 -2.45
C ASP A 124 -10.68 7.19 -1.15
N VAL A 125 -10.47 5.90 -0.91
CA VAL A 125 -9.70 5.39 0.24
C VAL A 125 -8.22 5.79 0.14
N ILE A 126 -7.59 5.60 -1.03
CA ILE A 126 -6.14 5.87 -1.19
C ILE A 126 -5.83 7.34 -1.47
N CYS A 127 -6.78 8.09 -1.98
CA CYS A 127 -6.67 9.52 -2.27
C CYS A 127 -8.04 10.19 -2.10
N PRO A 128 -8.36 10.71 -0.91
CA PRO A 128 -9.63 11.35 -0.62
C PRO A 128 -10.01 12.45 -1.62
N PRO A 129 -11.30 12.74 -1.83
CA PRO A 129 -11.78 13.69 -2.84
C PRO A 129 -11.32 15.14 -2.63
N ASP A 130 -11.03 15.51 -1.39
CA ASP A 130 -10.51 16.82 -0.98
C ASP A 130 -9.02 17.02 -1.34
N MET A 131 -8.33 15.94 -1.69
CA MET A 131 -6.94 15.99 -2.16
C MET A 131 -6.86 16.12 -3.68
N VAL A 132 -5.88 16.89 -4.16
CA VAL A 132 -5.57 16.96 -5.60
C VAL A 132 -5.06 15.61 -6.08
N ARG A 133 -5.91 14.89 -6.85
CA ARG A 133 -5.61 13.57 -7.40
C ARG A 133 -4.72 13.68 -8.64
N LYS A 134 -3.41 13.63 -8.44
CA LYS A 134 -2.45 13.54 -9.56
C LYS A 134 -1.98 12.11 -9.72
N LEU A 135 -2.32 11.49 -10.85
CA LEU A 135 -1.84 10.15 -11.18
C LEU A 135 -0.34 10.15 -11.48
N PRO A 136 0.41 9.12 -11.09
CA PRO A 136 -0.04 7.93 -10.37
C PRO A 136 -0.30 8.17 -8.87
N VAL A 137 -1.27 7.43 -8.31
CA VAL A 137 -1.54 7.39 -6.87
C VAL A 137 -1.25 5.98 -6.36
N PHE A 138 -0.65 5.88 -5.19
CA PHE A 138 -0.29 4.62 -4.55
C PHE A 138 -0.91 4.54 -3.16
N GLY A 139 -1.25 3.34 -2.73
CA GLY A 139 -1.72 3.09 -1.37
C GLY A 139 -1.61 1.62 -0.99
N MET A 140 -1.43 1.35 0.31
CA MET A 140 -1.54 0.00 0.83
C MET A 140 -2.79 -0.08 1.69
N VAL A 141 -3.73 -0.93 1.28
CA VAL A 141 -5.05 -1.06 1.90
C VAL A 141 -5.21 -2.41 2.56
N THR A 142 -6.21 -2.51 3.44
CA THR A 142 -6.63 -3.77 4.06
C THR A 142 -7.00 -4.83 3.01
N PRO A 143 -7.05 -6.14 3.36
CA PRO A 143 -7.41 -7.20 2.44
C PRO A 143 -8.77 -7.02 1.76
N ASP A 144 -9.71 -6.35 2.44
CA ASP A 144 -11.05 -6.01 1.90
C ASP A 144 -11.08 -4.69 1.11
N ALA A 145 -9.94 -4.00 0.99
CA ALA A 145 -9.75 -2.74 0.27
C ALA A 145 -10.57 -1.54 0.80
N LYS A 146 -10.98 -1.57 2.08
CA LYS A 146 -11.83 -0.53 2.68
C LYS A 146 -11.09 0.51 3.49
N GLU A 147 -9.91 0.18 3.99
CA GLU A 147 -9.14 1.05 4.87
C GLU A 147 -7.70 1.22 4.42
N LEU A 148 -7.23 2.44 4.50
CA LEU A 148 -5.82 2.79 4.39
C LEU A 148 -5.24 2.89 5.81
N LYS A 149 -4.65 1.82 6.34
CA LYS A 149 -4.06 1.83 7.69
C LYS A 149 -2.86 2.75 7.79
N ILE A 150 -2.14 2.93 6.70
CA ILE A 150 -0.98 3.82 6.64
C ILE A 150 -1.06 4.58 5.33
N LYS A 151 -1.10 5.90 5.44
CA LYS A 151 -0.77 6.71 4.27
C LYS A 151 0.62 6.28 3.85
N PRO A 152 0.82 5.80 2.60
CA PRO A 152 2.16 5.63 2.11
C PRO A 152 2.81 7.01 2.29
N VAL A 153 3.75 7.09 3.21
CA VAL A 153 4.58 8.28 3.36
C VAL A 153 5.10 8.55 1.97
N ASP A 154 4.79 9.71 1.45
CA ASP A 154 5.06 10.18 0.10
C ASP A 154 5.98 9.23 -0.67
N MET A 155 5.35 8.21 -1.31
CA MET A 155 6.12 7.34 -2.17
C MET A 155 6.67 8.26 -3.25
N PRO A 156 7.96 8.50 -3.30
CA PRO A 156 8.51 9.46 -4.24
C PRO A 156 8.00 9.04 -5.61
N ARG A 157 7.28 9.91 -6.28
CA ARG A 157 6.90 9.70 -7.68
C ARG A 157 8.21 9.53 -8.40
N PRO A 158 8.59 8.29 -8.78
CA PRO A 158 9.89 8.14 -9.39
C PRO A 158 9.84 8.93 -10.70
N PRO A 159 10.68 9.93 -10.92
CA PRO A 159 10.90 10.42 -12.26
C PRO A 159 11.33 9.21 -13.08
N ALA A 160 12.24 8.73 -13.39
CA ALA A 160 12.62 7.44 -13.92
C ALA A 160 13.01 6.49 -12.76
N PRO A 161 12.90 5.16 -12.89
CA PRO A 161 13.36 4.23 -11.87
C PRO A 161 14.91 4.24 -11.86
N THR A 162 15.48 5.28 -11.24
CA THR A 162 16.91 5.32 -10.96
C THR A 162 17.19 4.49 -9.71
N ALA A 163 18.36 3.90 -9.63
CA ALA A 163 18.75 3.09 -8.48
C ALA A 163 18.66 3.86 -7.16
N GLU A 164 18.93 5.17 -7.18
CA GLU A 164 18.86 6.07 -6.02
C GLU A 164 17.45 6.20 -5.43
N TYR A 165 16.40 6.13 -6.27
CA TYR A 165 15.01 6.21 -5.82
C TYR A 165 14.45 4.85 -5.41
N TYR A 166 14.99 3.76 -5.95
CA TYR A 166 14.48 2.43 -5.64
C TYR A 166 14.75 1.99 -4.21
N GLY A 167 15.90 2.33 -3.65
CA GLY A 167 16.24 1.96 -2.29
C GLY A 167 15.22 2.47 -1.27
N PRO A 168 15.00 3.79 -1.16
CA PRO A 168 13.99 4.38 -0.28
C PRO A 168 12.57 3.84 -0.56
N TYR A 169 12.23 3.63 -1.83
CA TYR A 169 10.93 3.09 -2.21
C TYR A 169 10.70 1.67 -1.67
N LEU A 170 11.69 0.78 -1.79
CA LEU A 170 11.61 -0.58 -1.26
C LEU A 170 11.54 -0.61 0.27
N GLN A 171 12.28 0.27 0.95
CA GLN A 171 12.20 0.44 2.40
C GLN A 171 10.82 0.90 2.86
N ASN A 172 10.23 1.88 2.17
CA ASN A 172 8.89 2.36 2.47
C ASN A 172 7.84 1.25 2.27
N LEU A 173 7.96 0.44 1.22
CA LEU A 173 7.08 -0.72 1.00
C LEU A 173 7.21 -1.75 2.11
N GLN A 174 8.44 -2.05 2.55
CA GLN A 174 8.66 -2.95 3.68
C GLN A 174 8.01 -2.41 4.96
N SER A 175 8.28 -1.14 5.29
CA SER A 175 7.70 -0.50 6.47
C SER A 175 6.17 -0.47 6.43
N ALA A 176 5.59 -0.20 5.26
CA ALA A 176 4.15 -0.24 5.07
C ALA A 176 3.57 -1.65 5.30
N ALA A 177 4.22 -2.70 4.81
CA ALA A 177 3.79 -4.07 5.04
C ALA A 177 3.95 -4.48 6.52
N GLN A 178 5.04 -4.10 7.18
CA GLN A 178 5.26 -4.33 8.61
C GLN A 178 4.18 -3.70 9.48
N ALA A 179 3.71 -2.53 9.11
CA ALA A 179 2.61 -1.87 9.81
C ALA A 179 1.25 -2.59 9.67
N TYR A 180 1.12 -3.50 8.70
CA TYR A 180 0.01 -4.46 8.63
C TYR A 180 0.28 -5.76 9.41
N GLY A 181 1.36 -5.80 10.21
CA GLY A 181 1.74 -6.97 10.99
C GLY A 181 2.44 -8.06 10.17
N ILE A 182 2.88 -7.75 8.95
CA ILE A 182 3.61 -8.69 8.10
C ILE A 182 5.10 -8.43 8.25
N ASP A 183 5.81 -9.37 8.86
CA ASP A 183 7.26 -9.28 8.96
C ASP A 183 7.90 -9.74 7.64
N ILE A 184 8.46 -8.78 6.92
CA ILE A 184 9.19 -9.04 5.67
C ILE A 184 10.67 -8.83 5.91
N GLU A 185 11.40 -9.91 5.98
CA GLU A 185 12.85 -9.85 6.00
C GLU A 185 13.40 -9.63 4.58
N MET A 186 14.16 -8.54 4.40
CA MET A 186 14.85 -8.27 3.14
C MET A 186 16.03 -9.23 2.95
N SER A 187 16.20 -9.75 1.74
CA SER A 187 17.37 -10.54 1.39
C SER A 187 18.67 -9.72 1.50
N LYS A 188 19.80 -10.40 1.76
CA LYS A 188 21.14 -9.77 1.77
C LYS A 188 21.41 -9.00 0.46
N ALA A 189 20.93 -9.52 -0.67
CA ALA A 189 21.10 -8.88 -1.98
C ALA A 189 20.31 -7.58 -2.07
N MET A 190 19.09 -7.55 -1.51
CA MET A 190 18.25 -6.34 -1.47
C MET A 190 18.85 -5.29 -0.54
N LYS A 191 19.30 -5.66 0.66
CA LYS A 191 19.98 -4.75 1.60
C LYS A 191 21.20 -4.10 0.94
N LYS A 192 22.05 -4.90 0.29
CA LYS A 192 23.21 -4.40 -0.44
C LYS A 192 22.83 -3.45 -1.60
N TYR A 193 21.72 -3.73 -2.31
CA TYR A 193 21.24 -2.87 -3.38
C TYR A 193 20.74 -1.51 -2.85
N ILE A 194 20.11 -1.50 -1.70
CA ILE A 194 19.61 -0.27 -1.06
C ILE A 194 20.77 0.59 -0.55
N GLU A 195 21.77 -0.04 0.08
CA GLU A 195 22.94 0.64 0.62
C GLU A 195 23.89 1.17 -0.48
N ASN A 196 24.04 0.40 -1.55
CA ASN A 196 24.94 0.70 -2.66
C ASN A 196 24.22 0.50 -4.00
N PRO A 197 23.32 1.42 -4.38
CA PRO A 197 22.61 1.30 -5.64
C PRO A 197 23.61 1.40 -6.82
N PRO A 198 23.50 0.52 -7.82
CA PRO A 198 24.40 0.57 -8.97
C PRO A 198 24.23 1.90 -9.72
N ALA A 199 25.33 2.59 -10.00
CA ALA A 199 25.32 3.80 -10.81
C ALA A 199 24.61 3.55 -12.15
N GLU A 200 23.74 4.47 -12.56
CA GLU A 200 23.10 4.36 -13.87
C GLU A 200 24.16 4.32 -14.98
N LYS A 201 24.15 3.24 -15.71
CA LYS A 201 24.86 3.24 -17.00
C LYS A 201 24.17 4.28 -17.89
N LYS A 202 24.75 5.48 -18.00
CA LYS A 202 24.30 6.50 -18.94
C LYS A 202 24.10 5.79 -20.28
N ALA A 203 22.85 5.72 -20.74
CA ALA A 203 22.55 5.17 -22.05
C ALA A 203 23.40 5.99 -23.04
N LYS A 204 24.39 5.35 -23.63
CA LYS A 204 25.18 5.98 -24.73
C LYS A 204 24.15 6.36 -25.77
N SER A 205 23.84 7.66 -25.85
CA SER A 205 23.05 8.18 -26.96
C SER A 205 23.79 7.83 -28.22
N LYS A 206 23.33 6.82 -28.94
CA LYS A 206 23.75 6.60 -30.30
C LYS A 206 23.26 7.81 -31.09
N LYS A 207 24.10 8.84 -31.21
CA LYS A 207 23.96 9.81 -32.27
C LYS A 207 24.08 9.02 -33.59
N LYS A 208 22.98 8.89 -34.29
CA LYS A 208 22.95 8.69 -35.72
C LYS A 208 22.69 10.04 -36.37
#